data_b8cab3d196eaf1a404acf4d57ead2005
#
_entry.id   b8cab3d196eaf1a404acf4d57ead2005
#
_cell.length_a   1.000
_cell.length_b   1.000
_cell.length_c   1.000
_cell.angle_alpha   90.00
_cell.angle_beta   90.00
_cell.angle_gamma   90.00
#
_symmetry.space_group_name_H-M   'P 1'
#
loop_
_entity.id
_entity.type
_entity.pdbx_description
1 polymer ?
#
loop_
_entity_poly.entity_id
_entity_poly.type
_entity_poly.pdbx_seq_one_letter_code
_entity_poly.pdbx_strand_id
1 'polypeptide(L)'
;MAGYIEAVGSNVTGFHKGDRVAAFHKMVTDNGSFAEYGIAFADSTFHLPAHTSFEEAATIPLAAMTAAVGLFNRLGLPEPWTGGRSDGTIKDATQAANTGPLVVYGAASAVGAFVIQLAKRANIGPIIGIAGQGIPFVESLLDKSAGDAVVDYRKGDDAVVQGIKDAAKGQEIKYCYDAVSEKGSYQNAAKALAKGGKITLVLPGKDFSDLPGHVQHNITMVGDVHGPLTDFGTAWFRLFGKGLKEGWLKGHPVTVVPGGLSGVQEGLANLKNGKASATKYVFRIGETNGVKL
;
A
#
# COMPACT_ATOMS: atom_id res chain seq x y z
N MET A 1 9.01 9.18 4.43
CA MET A 1 9.37 10.61 4.53
C MET A 1 9.41 11.24 3.14
N ALA A 2 9.32 12.58 3.09
CA ALA A 2 9.46 13.35 1.86
C ALA A 2 10.09 14.72 2.19
N GLY A 3 10.89 15.27 1.27
CA GLY A 3 11.61 16.51 1.48
C GLY A 3 12.62 16.78 0.38
N TYR A 4 13.58 17.63 0.69
CA TYR A 4 14.72 17.94 -0.17
C TYR A 4 15.93 17.11 0.21
N ILE A 5 16.73 16.73 -0.78
CA ILE A 5 18.04 16.12 -0.55
C ILE A 5 19.02 17.19 -0.07
N GLU A 6 19.58 17.03 1.12
CA GLU A 6 20.60 17.93 1.65
C GLU A 6 22.01 17.49 1.23
N ALA A 7 22.29 16.21 1.24
CA ALA A 7 23.56 15.64 0.80
C ALA A 7 23.35 14.26 0.19
N VAL A 8 24.29 13.83 -0.66
CA VAL A 8 24.35 12.50 -1.25
C VAL A 8 25.69 11.83 -0.97
N GLY A 9 25.68 10.53 -0.79
CA GLY A 9 26.92 9.74 -0.67
C GLY A 9 27.73 9.75 -1.98
N SER A 10 29.05 9.60 -1.89
CA SER A 10 29.99 9.69 -3.02
C SER A 10 29.69 8.73 -4.17
N ASN A 11 29.07 7.58 -3.86
CA ASN A 11 28.74 6.52 -4.84
C ASN A 11 27.29 6.61 -5.35
N VAL A 12 26.51 7.60 -4.89
CA VAL A 12 25.11 7.75 -5.31
C VAL A 12 25.07 8.43 -6.67
N THR A 13 24.33 7.86 -7.60
CA THR A 13 24.06 8.41 -8.92
C THR A 13 22.57 8.69 -9.10
N GLY A 14 22.22 9.68 -9.91
CA GLY A 14 20.84 10.01 -10.24
C GLY A 14 20.08 10.79 -9.17
N PHE A 15 20.74 11.25 -8.11
CA PHE A 15 20.21 12.16 -7.10
C PHE A 15 21.21 13.26 -6.79
N HIS A 16 20.71 14.48 -6.53
CA HIS A 16 21.52 15.66 -6.24
C HIS A 16 20.95 16.45 -5.06
N LYS A 17 21.80 17.24 -4.40
CA LYS A 17 21.32 18.20 -3.41
C LYS A 17 20.28 19.13 -4.03
N GLY A 18 19.18 19.32 -3.29
CA GLY A 18 18.05 20.13 -3.72
C GLY A 18 16.96 19.38 -4.47
N ASP A 19 17.16 18.10 -4.84
CA ASP A 19 16.12 17.30 -5.44
C ASP A 19 14.95 17.09 -4.48
N ARG A 20 13.73 17.18 -5.01
CA ARG A 20 12.49 16.84 -4.28
C ARG A 20 12.27 15.36 -4.35
N VAL A 21 12.20 14.70 -3.19
CA VAL A 21 12.11 13.23 -3.12
C VAL A 21 11.13 12.75 -2.05
N ALA A 22 10.66 11.51 -2.20
CA ALA A 22 10.12 10.72 -1.12
C ALA A 22 10.90 9.41 -0.98
N ALA A 23 11.02 8.92 0.25
CA ALA A 23 11.86 7.79 0.55
C ALA A 23 11.29 6.90 1.67
N PHE A 24 11.64 5.61 1.60
CA PHE A 24 11.42 4.65 2.66
C PHE A 24 12.73 4.41 3.41
N HIS A 25 12.80 4.92 4.64
CA HIS A 25 13.92 4.67 5.54
C HIS A 25 13.96 3.21 5.98
N LYS A 26 15.16 2.62 6.08
CA LYS A 26 15.32 1.24 6.58
C LYS A 26 14.78 1.12 7.99
N MET A 27 13.82 0.22 8.18
CA MET A 27 13.14 0.05 9.46
C MET A 27 14.09 -0.37 10.58
N VAL A 28 13.81 0.09 11.79
CA VAL A 28 14.55 -0.28 13.02
C VAL A 28 16.05 0.05 12.92
N THR A 29 16.39 1.17 12.26
CA THR A 29 17.74 1.73 12.23
C THR A 29 17.72 3.21 12.61
N ASP A 30 18.87 3.76 12.98
CA ASP A 30 19.03 5.16 13.34
C ASP A 30 18.78 6.10 12.16
N ASN A 31 18.56 7.37 12.45
CA ASN A 31 18.34 8.45 11.49
C ASN A 31 17.06 8.29 10.65
N GLY A 32 15.96 7.89 11.32
CA GLY A 32 14.63 7.73 10.73
C GLY A 32 13.92 9.06 10.45
N SER A 33 12.64 8.94 10.07
CA SER A 33 11.84 10.05 9.55
C SER A 33 11.26 11.02 10.61
N PHE A 34 11.38 10.71 11.91
CA PHE A 34 10.98 11.60 13.00
C PHE A 34 12.16 12.48 13.44
N ALA A 35 12.72 13.20 12.50
CA ALA A 35 13.88 14.07 12.67
C ALA A 35 13.91 15.14 11.57
N GLU A 36 14.71 16.21 11.80
CA GLU A 36 14.96 17.26 10.83
C GLU A 36 15.65 16.70 9.57
N TYR A 37 16.61 15.81 9.77
CA TYR A 37 17.30 15.08 8.72
C TYR A 37 17.14 13.58 8.92
N GLY A 38 16.89 12.87 7.83
CA GLY A 38 16.82 11.42 7.82
C GLY A 38 17.71 10.83 6.73
N ILE A 39 18.10 9.58 6.90
CA ILE A 39 18.89 8.83 5.91
C ILE A 39 18.00 7.86 5.14
N ALA A 40 18.14 7.83 3.83
CA ALA A 40 17.52 6.83 2.98
C ALA A 40 18.49 6.31 1.93
N PHE A 41 18.32 5.07 1.52
CA PHE A 41 19.08 4.51 0.41
C PHE A 41 18.53 5.01 -0.93
N ALA A 42 19.40 5.14 -1.93
CA ALA A 42 19.02 5.51 -3.28
C ALA A 42 17.98 4.54 -3.88
N ASP A 43 18.08 3.24 -3.54
CA ASP A 43 17.19 2.18 -4.00
C ASP A 43 15.77 2.28 -3.44
N SER A 44 15.60 2.97 -2.31
CA SER A 44 14.29 3.20 -1.68
C SER A 44 13.83 4.65 -1.74
N THR A 45 14.36 5.43 -2.70
CA THR A 45 14.06 6.85 -2.93
C THR A 45 13.57 7.09 -4.35
N PHE A 46 12.66 8.04 -4.54
CA PHE A 46 12.18 8.46 -5.85
C PHE A 46 11.91 9.96 -5.91
N HIS A 47 12.10 10.53 -7.11
CA HIS A 47 11.85 11.94 -7.36
C HIS A 47 10.36 12.27 -7.36
N LEU A 48 10.04 13.48 -6.90
CA LEU A 48 8.69 14.02 -6.86
C LEU A 48 8.47 15.02 -7.99
N PRO A 49 7.37 14.94 -8.73
CA PRO A 49 6.97 16.00 -9.65
C PRO A 49 6.63 17.28 -8.89
N ALA A 50 6.77 18.42 -9.55
CA ALA A 50 6.58 19.74 -8.92
C ALA A 50 5.19 19.95 -8.30
N HIS A 51 4.16 19.31 -8.87
CA HIS A 51 2.77 19.44 -8.42
C HIS A 51 2.41 18.55 -7.21
N THR A 52 3.28 17.60 -6.80
CA THR A 52 3.02 16.74 -5.64
C THR A 52 3.54 17.41 -4.38
N SER A 53 2.70 17.59 -3.36
CA SER A 53 3.13 18.12 -2.07
C SER A 53 3.96 17.11 -1.28
N PHE A 54 4.77 17.57 -0.32
CA PHE A 54 5.52 16.67 0.54
C PHE A 54 4.63 15.87 1.48
N GLU A 55 3.51 16.46 1.92
CA GLU A 55 2.51 15.79 2.75
C GLU A 55 1.89 14.60 2.01
N GLU A 56 1.46 14.81 0.77
CA GLU A 56 0.96 13.74 -0.09
C GLU A 56 2.04 12.68 -0.32
N ALA A 57 3.22 13.10 -0.72
CA ALA A 57 4.33 12.21 -1.04
C ALA A 57 4.78 11.36 0.15
N ALA A 58 4.76 11.89 1.38
CA ALA A 58 5.13 11.16 2.60
C ALA A 58 4.18 10.00 2.91
N THR A 59 2.98 9.97 2.32
CA THR A 59 2.04 8.85 2.52
C THR A 59 2.40 7.59 1.74
N ILE A 60 3.23 7.72 0.70
CA ILE A 60 3.43 6.70 -0.34
C ILE A 60 4.47 5.64 0.03
N PRO A 61 5.72 5.96 0.40
CA PRO A 61 6.84 5.02 0.34
C PRO A 61 6.59 3.68 1.04
N LEU A 62 6.24 3.72 2.33
CA LEU A 62 6.02 2.50 3.11
C LEU A 62 4.74 1.79 2.67
N ALA A 63 3.62 2.49 2.54
CA ALA A 63 2.33 1.88 2.31
C ALA A 63 2.19 1.32 0.88
N ALA A 64 2.65 2.07 -0.15
CA ALA A 64 2.65 1.60 -1.52
C ALA A 64 3.63 0.44 -1.74
N MET A 65 4.79 0.45 -1.08
CA MET A 65 5.72 -0.67 -1.15
C MET A 65 5.17 -1.91 -0.44
N THR A 66 4.50 -1.74 0.71
CA THR A 66 3.81 -2.86 1.37
C THR A 66 2.77 -3.47 0.43
N ALA A 67 1.99 -2.64 -0.26
CA ALA A 67 1.02 -3.10 -1.26
C ALA A 67 1.69 -3.85 -2.41
N ALA A 68 2.79 -3.33 -2.96
CA ALA A 68 3.52 -3.96 -4.06
C ALA A 68 4.10 -5.32 -3.66
N VAL A 69 4.79 -5.41 -2.52
CA VAL A 69 5.35 -6.66 -2.01
C VAL A 69 4.25 -7.71 -1.82
N GLY A 70 3.14 -7.34 -1.20
CA GLY A 70 2.04 -8.28 -0.97
C GLY A 70 1.37 -8.76 -2.26
N LEU A 71 1.05 -7.87 -3.18
CA LEU A 71 0.40 -8.24 -4.44
C LEU A 71 1.31 -9.09 -5.33
N PHE A 72 2.51 -8.62 -5.60
CA PHE A 72 3.31 -9.16 -6.68
C PHE A 72 4.33 -10.21 -6.21
N ASN A 73 4.95 -10.01 -5.05
CA ASN A 73 5.89 -10.98 -4.53
C ASN A 73 5.20 -12.09 -3.71
N ARG A 74 4.28 -11.74 -2.79
CA ARG A 74 3.67 -12.72 -1.87
C ARG A 74 2.50 -13.46 -2.48
N LEU A 75 1.54 -12.77 -3.11
CA LEU A 75 0.43 -13.43 -3.81
C LEU A 75 0.84 -13.97 -5.18
N GLY A 76 1.93 -13.48 -5.76
CA GLY A 76 2.42 -13.88 -7.08
C GLY A 76 1.50 -13.42 -8.20
N LEU A 77 0.80 -12.30 -8.02
CA LEU A 77 -0.02 -11.69 -9.06
C LEU A 77 0.88 -11.06 -10.14
N PRO A 78 0.43 -10.96 -11.40
CA PRO A 78 1.24 -10.42 -12.47
C PRO A 78 1.52 -8.93 -12.27
N GLU A 79 2.79 -8.54 -12.39
CA GLU A 79 3.22 -7.15 -12.35
C GLU A 79 2.79 -6.41 -13.62
N PRO A 80 2.62 -5.07 -13.59
CA PRO A 80 2.11 -4.30 -14.73
C PRO A 80 3.04 -4.30 -15.95
N TRP A 81 4.27 -4.77 -15.81
CA TRP A 81 5.26 -4.91 -16.90
C TRP A 81 5.54 -6.35 -17.31
N THR A 82 5.00 -7.36 -16.62
CA THR A 82 5.27 -8.77 -16.91
C THR A 82 4.30 -9.41 -17.89
N GLY A 83 3.41 -8.64 -18.51
CA GLY A 83 2.50 -9.10 -19.55
C GLY A 83 3.21 -9.56 -20.85
N GLY A 84 4.40 -10.19 -20.71
CA GLY A 84 5.16 -10.74 -21.82
C GLY A 84 4.49 -11.97 -22.44
N ARG A 85 4.46 -12.05 -23.75
CA ARG A 85 4.16 -13.27 -24.48
C ARG A 85 5.32 -14.25 -24.37
N SER A 86 5.03 -15.53 -24.54
CA SER A 86 6.05 -16.58 -24.71
C SER A 86 6.99 -16.37 -25.90
N ASP A 87 6.68 -15.43 -26.80
CA ASP A 87 7.48 -15.01 -27.96
C ASP A 87 8.39 -13.79 -27.69
N GLY A 88 8.50 -13.34 -26.43
CA GLY A 88 9.35 -12.20 -26.04
C GLY A 88 8.75 -10.82 -26.33
N THR A 89 7.54 -10.73 -26.87
CA THR A 89 6.86 -9.44 -27.06
C THR A 89 6.17 -9.02 -25.77
N ILE A 90 6.32 -7.76 -25.36
CA ILE A 90 5.58 -7.18 -24.23
C ILE A 90 4.12 -7.04 -24.70
N LYS A 91 3.21 -7.82 -24.08
CA LYS A 91 1.78 -7.53 -24.24
C LYS A 91 1.51 -6.14 -23.67
N ASP A 92 0.79 -5.36 -24.44
CA ASP A 92 0.19 -4.15 -23.93
C ASP A 92 -0.54 -4.49 -22.63
N ALA A 93 -0.28 -3.78 -21.53
CA ALA A 93 -0.88 -4.01 -20.21
C ALA A 93 -2.42 -3.86 -20.19
N THR A 94 -3.02 -3.66 -21.36
CA THR A 94 -4.47 -3.55 -21.59
C THR A 94 -5.23 -4.88 -21.56
N GLN A 95 -4.54 -6.04 -21.63
CA GLN A 95 -5.23 -7.33 -21.47
C GLN A 95 -5.27 -7.68 -19.96
N ALA A 96 -6.48 -7.66 -19.41
CA ALA A 96 -6.75 -8.07 -18.04
C ALA A 96 -6.07 -9.42 -17.74
N ALA A 97 -5.26 -9.45 -16.70
CA ALA A 97 -4.86 -10.72 -16.12
C ALA A 97 -6.13 -11.38 -15.62
N ASN A 98 -6.52 -12.53 -16.19
CA ASN A 98 -7.69 -13.27 -15.74
C ASN A 98 -7.40 -13.94 -14.38
N THR A 99 -7.23 -13.08 -13.36
CA THR A 99 -6.92 -13.50 -11.98
C THR A 99 -8.17 -13.84 -11.19
N GLY A 100 -9.35 -13.46 -11.70
CA GLY A 100 -10.60 -13.45 -10.93
C GLY A 100 -10.60 -12.35 -9.87
N PRO A 101 -11.63 -12.34 -8.99
CA PRO A 101 -11.79 -11.29 -7.99
C PRO A 101 -10.61 -11.21 -7.01
N LEU A 102 -10.16 -9.98 -6.72
CA LEU A 102 -9.21 -9.68 -5.64
C LEU A 102 -9.98 -9.07 -4.47
N VAL A 103 -9.96 -9.75 -3.32
CA VAL A 103 -10.48 -9.19 -2.07
C VAL A 103 -9.42 -8.31 -1.42
N VAL A 104 -9.79 -7.08 -1.03
CA VAL A 104 -8.92 -6.14 -0.31
C VAL A 104 -9.58 -5.79 1.01
N TYR A 105 -9.16 -6.44 2.10
CA TYR A 105 -9.65 -6.13 3.43
C TYR A 105 -8.91 -4.92 4.00
N GLY A 106 -9.64 -3.98 4.63
CA GLY A 106 -9.08 -2.70 5.05
C GLY A 106 -8.80 -1.76 3.87
N ALA A 107 -9.64 -1.78 2.85
CA ALA A 107 -9.51 -1.02 1.60
C ALA A 107 -9.35 0.49 1.80
N ALA A 108 -9.88 1.06 2.90
CA ALA A 108 -9.73 2.47 3.26
C ALA A 108 -8.43 2.78 4.02
N SER A 109 -7.64 1.78 4.41
CA SER A 109 -6.32 2.01 5.00
C SER A 109 -5.33 2.50 3.94
N ALA A 110 -4.20 3.09 4.38
CA ALA A 110 -3.19 3.54 3.43
C ALA A 110 -2.67 2.38 2.57
N VAL A 111 -2.40 1.21 3.15
CA VAL A 111 -1.97 0.01 2.40
C VAL A 111 -3.06 -0.45 1.45
N GLY A 112 -4.31 -0.62 1.92
CA GLY A 112 -5.42 -1.08 1.10
C GLY A 112 -5.72 -0.17 -0.09
N ALA A 113 -5.64 1.14 0.09
CA ALA A 113 -5.82 2.11 -0.99
C ALA A 113 -4.73 2.00 -2.07
N PHE A 114 -3.47 1.73 -1.69
CA PHE A 114 -2.41 1.46 -2.67
C PHE A 114 -2.56 0.08 -3.30
N VAL A 115 -3.04 -0.94 -2.58
CA VAL A 115 -3.40 -2.24 -3.17
C VAL A 115 -4.37 -2.04 -4.32
N ILE A 116 -5.43 -1.26 -4.13
CA ILE A 116 -6.41 -0.96 -5.19
C ILE A 116 -5.76 -0.25 -6.38
N GLN A 117 -4.97 0.80 -6.14
CA GLN A 117 -4.33 1.57 -7.22
C GLN A 117 -3.34 0.71 -8.02
N LEU A 118 -2.53 -0.12 -7.34
CA LEU A 118 -1.54 -0.98 -8.01
C LEU A 118 -2.20 -2.16 -8.73
N ALA A 119 -3.26 -2.75 -8.15
CA ALA A 119 -4.04 -3.79 -8.80
C ALA A 119 -4.68 -3.28 -10.11
N LYS A 120 -5.29 -2.09 -10.07
CA LYS A 120 -5.84 -1.44 -11.28
C LYS A 120 -4.75 -1.16 -12.32
N ARG A 121 -3.57 -0.71 -11.89
CA ARG A 121 -2.43 -0.48 -12.80
C ARG A 121 -1.96 -1.77 -13.46
N ALA A 122 -2.10 -2.91 -12.79
CA ALA A 122 -1.75 -4.24 -13.29
C ALA A 122 -2.92 -4.98 -13.97
N ASN A 123 -4.07 -4.33 -14.19
CA ASN A 123 -5.29 -4.95 -14.73
C ASN A 123 -5.77 -6.18 -13.92
N ILE A 124 -5.59 -6.14 -12.61
CA ILE A 124 -6.07 -7.18 -11.67
C ILE A 124 -7.46 -6.77 -11.17
N GLY A 125 -8.43 -7.65 -11.30
CA GLY A 125 -9.78 -7.41 -10.83
C GLY A 125 -10.78 -8.43 -11.37
N PRO A 126 -12.07 -8.30 -11.01
CA PRO A 126 -12.68 -7.19 -10.26
C PRO A 126 -12.17 -7.09 -8.82
N ILE A 127 -12.20 -5.90 -8.23
CA ILE A 127 -11.74 -5.64 -6.86
C ILE A 127 -12.94 -5.59 -5.91
N ILE A 128 -12.87 -6.36 -4.81
CA ILE A 128 -13.87 -6.34 -3.74
C ILE A 128 -13.23 -5.70 -2.50
N GLY A 129 -13.50 -4.42 -2.28
CA GLY A 129 -12.96 -3.65 -1.16
C GLY A 129 -13.81 -3.81 0.09
N ILE A 130 -13.21 -4.19 1.24
CA ILE A 130 -13.90 -4.22 2.53
C ILE A 130 -13.50 -2.98 3.33
N ALA A 131 -14.48 -2.16 3.69
CA ALA A 131 -14.27 -0.91 4.42
C ALA A 131 -15.43 -0.62 5.40
N GLY A 132 -15.30 0.43 6.19
CA GLY A 132 -16.31 0.91 7.11
C GLY A 132 -16.63 2.39 6.87
N GLN A 133 -16.20 3.27 7.79
CA GLN A 133 -16.42 4.73 7.65
C GLN A 133 -15.76 5.30 6.38
N GLY A 134 -14.67 4.70 5.90
CA GLY A 134 -13.97 5.11 4.69
C GLY A 134 -14.59 4.62 3.37
N ILE A 135 -15.80 4.07 3.34
CA ILE A 135 -16.47 3.59 2.11
C ILE A 135 -16.49 4.67 1.02
N PRO A 136 -16.88 5.95 1.27
CA PRO A 136 -16.89 6.94 0.20
C PRO A 136 -15.54 7.16 -0.47
N PHE A 137 -14.45 7.08 0.29
CA PHE A 137 -13.10 7.16 -0.24
C PHE A 137 -12.77 5.91 -1.10
N VAL A 138 -13.09 4.71 -0.62
CA VAL A 138 -12.87 3.47 -1.38
C VAL A 138 -13.65 3.48 -2.68
N GLU A 139 -14.91 3.91 -2.67
CA GLU A 139 -15.73 4.03 -3.89
C GLU A 139 -15.12 4.97 -4.93
N SER A 140 -14.39 6.02 -4.49
CA SER A 140 -13.68 6.92 -5.41
C SER A 140 -12.47 6.26 -6.10
N LEU A 141 -11.95 5.16 -5.55
CA LEU A 141 -10.83 4.39 -6.12
C LEU A 141 -11.30 3.26 -7.05
N LEU A 142 -12.53 2.79 -6.88
CA LEU A 142 -13.09 1.63 -7.57
C LEU A 142 -13.81 2.03 -8.87
N ASP A 143 -13.92 1.06 -9.78
CA ASP A 143 -14.67 1.17 -11.03
C ASP A 143 -15.82 0.14 -11.04
N LYS A 144 -17.01 0.62 -10.75
CA LYS A 144 -18.23 -0.22 -10.75
C LYS A 144 -18.53 -0.84 -12.12
N SER A 145 -18.11 -0.18 -13.21
CA SER A 145 -18.29 -0.70 -14.58
C SER A 145 -17.37 -1.88 -14.87
N ALA A 146 -16.21 -1.94 -14.20
CA ALA A 146 -15.28 -3.08 -14.24
C ALA A 146 -15.72 -4.24 -13.32
N GLY A 147 -16.82 -4.07 -12.57
CA GLY A 147 -17.33 -5.06 -11.64
C GLY A 147 -16.80 -4.92 -10.21
N ASP A 148 -16.07 -3.85 -9.92
CA ASP A 148 -15.58 -3.57 -8.57
C ASP A 148 -16.75 -3.31 -7.60
N ALA A 149 -16.58 -3.69 -6.33
CA ALA A 149 -17.60 -3.56 -5.30
C ALA A 149 -17.01 -3.20 -3.93
N VAL A 150 -17.84 -2.63 -3.06
CA VAL A 150 -17.52 -2.37 -1.65
C VAL A 150 -18.43 -3.16 -0.74
N VAL A 151 -17.85 -3.76 0.30
CA VAL A 151 -18.57 -4.45 1.38
C VAL A 151 -18.32 -3.74 2.70
N ASP A 152 -19.39 -3.47 3.45
CA ASP A 152 -19.32 -2.79 4.75
C ASP A 152 -19.11 -3.81 5.88
N TYR A 153 -17.92 -3.81 6.52
CA TYR A 153 -17.61 -4.74 7.61
C TYR A 153 -18.42 -4.48 8.90
N ARG A 154 -19.00 -3.29 9.05
CA ARG A 154 -19.80 -2.93 10.25
C ARG A 154 -21.13 -3.67 10.34
N LYS A 155 -21.54 -4.36 9.26
CA LYS A 155 -22.75 -5.17 9.22
C LYS A 155 -22.60 -6.54 9.90
N GLY A 156 -21.41 -6.87 10.42
CA GLY A 156 -21.11 -8.11 11.10
C GLY A 156 -20.47 -9.15 10.20
N ASP A 157 -19.85 -10.15 10.80
CA ASP A 157 -18.98 -11.13 10.12
C ASP A 157 -19.69 -11.92 9.02
N ASP A 158 -20.88 -12.46 9.33
CA ASP A 158 -21.64 -13.26 8.34
C ASP A 158 -22.07 -12.42 7.14
N ALA A 159 -22.47 -11.16 7.38
CA ALA A 159 -22.83 -10.23 6.32
C ALA A 159 -21.61 -9.86 5.45
N VAL A 160 -20.43 -9.76 6.04
CA VAL A 160 -19.18 -9.53 5.30
C VAL A 160 -18.87 -10.72 4.40
N VAL A 161 -18.88 -11.94 4.93
CA VAL A 161 -18.61 -13.15 4.15
C VAL A 161 -19.59 -13.30 3.00
N GLN A 162 -20.88 -13.10 3.27
CA GLN A 162 -21.92 -13.17 2.24
C GLN A 162 -21.74 -12.06 1.20
N GLY A 163 -21.49 -10.82 1.65
CA GLY A 163 -21.27 -9.68 0.75
C GLY A 163 -20.06 -9.87 -0.18
N ILE A 164 -18.96 -10.48 0.30
CA ILE A 164 -17.82 -10.85 -0.54
C ILE A 164 -18.23 -11.86 -1.62
N LYS A 165 -18.97 -12.91 -1.27
CA LYS A 165 -19.45 -13.92 -2.20
C LYS A 165 -20.41 -13.36 -3.24
N ASP A 166 -21.35 -12.51 -2.82
CA ASP A 166 -22.30 -11.85 -3.71
C ASP A 166 -21.59 -10.93 -4.72
N ALA A 167 -20.60 -10.17 -4.23
CA ALA A 167 -19.80 -9.28 -5.08
C ALA A 167 -18.95 -10.03 -6.11
N ALA A 168 -18.55 -11.28 -5.81
CA ALA A 168 -17.82 -12.13 -6.74
C ALA A 168 -18.70 -12.68 -7.88
N LYS A 169 -20.04 -12.57 -7.79
CA LYS A 169 -20.99 -12.98 -8.85
C LYS A 169 -20.76 -14.41 -9.36
N GLY A 170 -20.51 -15.35 -8.45
CA GLY A 170 -20.26 -16.75 -8.76
C GLY A 170 -18.83 -17.07 -9.25
N GLN A 171 -17.95 -16.12 -9.35
CA GLN A 171 -16.54 -16.37 -9.67
C GLN A 171 -15.81 -16.91 -8.44
N GLU A 172 -14.82 -17.77 -8.66
CA GLU A 172 -13.93 -18.25 -7.59
C GLU A 172 -13.02 -17.12 -7.09
N ILE A 173 -13.01 -16.90 -5.79
CA ILE A 173 -12.13 -15.93 -5.13
C ILE A 173 -10.84 -16.64 -4.75
N LYS A 174 -9.75 -16.35 -5.49
CA LYS A 174 -8.46 -17.00 -5.31
C LYS A 174 -7.45 -16.14 -4.54
N TYR A 175 -7.66 -14.84 -4.45
CA TYR A 175 -6.70 -13.91 -3.88
C TYR A 175 -7.35 -12.95 -2.89
N CYS A 176 -6.70 -12.80 -1.74
CA CYS A 176 -7.04 -11.80 -0.74
C CYS A 176 -5.78 -11.06 -0.28
N TYR A 177 -5.86 -9.75 -0.24
CA TYR A 177 -4.92 -8.88 0.45
C TYR A 177 -5.57 -8.37 1.74
N ASP A 178 -5.13 -8.83 2.90
CA ASP A 178 -5.63 -8.33 4.18
C ASP A 178 -4.67 -7.29 4.76
N ALA A 179 -5.03 -6.01 4.60
CA ALA A 179 -4.29 -4.86 5.12
C ALA A 179 -4.63 -4.53 6.59
N VAL A 180 -5.34 -5.41 7.30
CA VAL A 180 -5.73 -5.29 8.71
C VAL A 180 -5.07 -6.38 9.54
N SER A 181 -5.28 -7.63 9.17
CA SER A 181 -4.74 -8.86 9.78
C SER A 181 -5.13 -9.08 11.24
N GLU A 182 -6.24 -8.47 11.68
CA GLU A 182 -6.78 -8.59 13.04
C GLU A 182 -8.31 -8.38 13.06
N LYS A 183 -8.92 -8.54 14.25
CA LYS A 183 -10.35 -8.25 14.49
C LYS A 183 -11.30 -8.99 13.53
N GLY A 184 -11.00 -10.25 13.20
CA GLY A 184 -11.83 -11.07 12.34
C GLY A 184 -11.60 -10.90 10.84
N SER A 185 -10.72 -9.97 10.39
CA SER A 185 -10.55 -9.66 8.98
C SER A 185 -10.13 -10.87 8.15
N TYR A 186 -9.04 -11.53 8.52
CA TYR A 186 -8.52 -12.66 7.77
C TYR A 186 -9.39 -13.93 7.89
N GLN A 187 -10.07 -14.11 9.03
CA GLN A 187 -11.01 -15.22 9.20
C GLN A 187 -12.22 -15.07 8.27
N ASN A 188 -12.77 -13.85 8.17
CA ASN A 188 -13.89 -13.57 7.26
C ASN A 188 -13.48 -13.71 5.80
N ALA A 189 -12.31 -13.16 5.44
CA ALA A 189 -11.78 -13.32 4.08
C ALA A 189 -11.54 -14.80 3.73
N ALA A 190 -10.93 -15.58 4.64
CA ALA A 190 -10.66 -17.00 4.42
C ALA A 190 -11.91 -17.85 4.18
N LYS A 191 -13.04 -17.54 4.86
CA LYS A 191 -14.35 -18.21 4.63
C LYS A 191 -14.92 -17.98 3.23
N ALA A 192 -14.48 -16.90 2.56
CA ALA A 192 -14.92 -16.59 1.20
C ALA A 192 -13.95 -17.09 0.12
N LEU A 193 -12.71 -17.44 0.48
CA LEU A 193 -11.71 -17.93 -0.46
C LEU A 193 -12.03 -19.36 -0.94
N ALA A 194 -11.78 -19.63 -2.21
CA ALA A 194 -11.84 -20.95 -2.79
C ALA A 194 -10.74 -21.87 -2.22
N LYS A 195 -10.89 -23.18 -2.43
CA LYS A 195 -9.85 -24.17 -2.06
C LYS A 195 -8.55 -23.87 -2.80
N GLY A 196 -7.45 -23.77 -2.04
CA GLY A 196 -6.14 -23.37 -2.55
C GLY A 196 -5.99 -21.85 -2.77
N GLY A 197 -6.98 -21.06 -2.35
CA GLY A 197 -6.90 -19.60 -2.36
C GLY A 197 -5.75 -19.09 -1.50
N LYS A 198 -5.23 -17.93 -1.85
CA LYS A 198 -4.06 -17.29 -1.22
C LYS A 198 -4.46 -16.01 -0.52
N ILE A 199 -3.96 -15.82 0.70
CA ILE A 199 -4.10 -14.58 1.46
C ILE A 199 -2.72 -14.06 1.89
N THR A 200 -2.49 -12.77 1.74
CA THR A 200 -1.33 -12.11 2.36
C THR A 200 -1.76 -11.21 3.51
N LEU A 201 -0.96 -11.19 4.57
CA LEU A 201 -1.22 -10.55 5.86
C LEU A 201 -0.12 -9.55 6.16
N VAL A 202 -0.43 -8.45 6.84
CA VAL A 202 0.52 -7.34 7.07
C VAL A 202 0.99 -7.21 8.52
N LEU A 203 0.58 -8.11 9.42
CA LEU A 203 0.91 -8.05 10.84
C LEU A 203 1.92 -9.16 11.21
N PRO A 204 3.24 -8.85 11.17
CA PRO A 204 4.27 -9.82 11.53
C PRO A 204 4.21 -10.17 13.04
N GLY A 205 4.64 -11.38 13.36
CA GLY A 205 4.69 -11.87 14.76
C GLY A 205 3.37 -12.33 15.34
N LYS A 206 2.27 -12.22 14.59
CA LYS A 206 0.98 -12.80 14.98
C LYS A 206 0.89 -14.26 14.54
N ASP A 207 0.26 -15.09 15.37
CA ASP A 207 -0.12 -16.45 15.01
C ASP A 207 -1.40 -16.42 14.15
N PHE A 208 -1.36 -17.14 13.04
CA PHE A 208 -2.46 -17.33 12.08
C PHE A 208 -2.82 -18.80 11.90
N SER A 209 -2.51 -19.65 12.90
CA SER A 209 -2.79 -21.08 12.89
C SER A 209 -4.29 -21.42 12.82
N ASP A 210 -5.16 -20.45 13.12
CA ASP A 210 -6.62 -20.56 13.01
C ASP A 210 -7.15 -20.39 11.58
N LEU A 211 -6.28 -20.12 10.60
CA LEU A 211 -6.66 -20.12 9.18
C LEU A 211 -7.02 -21.55 8.71
N PRO A 212 -8.10 -21.70 7.90
CA PRO A 212 -8.46 -22.99 7.36
C PRO A 212 -7.33 -23.61 6.53
N GLY A 213 -7.04 -24.91 6.71
CA GLY A 213 -5.94 -25.60 6.03
C GLY A 213 -6.05 -25.67 4.49
N HIS A 214 -7.18 -25.28 3.92
CA HIS A 214 -7.33 -25.15 2.47
C HIS A 214 -6.91 -23.80 1.91
N VAL A 215 -6.57 -22.81 2.77
CA VAL A 215 -6.11 -21.48 2.40
C VAL A 215 -4.59 -21.40 2.59
N GLN A 216 -3.89 -20.95 1.56
CA GLN A 216 -2.46 -20.67 1.64
C GLN A 216 -2.28 -19.25 2.16
N HIS A 217 -1.41 -19.04 3.15
CA HIS A 217 -1.13 -17.71 3.66
C HIS A 217 0.37 -17.39 3.70
N ASN A 218 0.68 -16.11 3.65
CA ASN A 218 2.02 -15.58 3.86
C ASN A 218 1.94 -14.20 4.52
N ILE A 219 3.08 -13.74 5.03
CA ILE A 219 3.19 -12.45 5.67
C ILE A 219 3.96 -11.50 4.76
N THR A 220 3.39 -10.34 4.48
CA THR A 220 4.07 -9.27 3.76
C THR A 220 5.02 -8.53 4.70
N MET A 221 6.31 -8.67 4.44
CA MET A 221 7.39 -7.98 5.14
C MET A 221 7.98 -6.93 4.23
N VAL A 222 7.54 -5.67 4.38
CA VAL A 222 8.02 -4.57 3.51
C VAL A 222 9.49 -4.25 3.71
N GLY A 223 10.05 -4.56 4.90
CA GLY A 223 11.47 -4.39 5.18
C GLY A 223 12.40 -5.20 4.28
N ASP A 224 11.90 -6.26 3.65
CA ASP A 224 12.67 -7.10 2.72
C ASP A 224 13.23 -6.33 1.53
N VAL A 225 12.67 -5.16 1.18
CA VAL A 225 13.22 -4.28 0.12
C VAL A 225 14.53 -3.61 0.50
N HIS A 226 14.95 -3.69 1.75
CA HIS A 226 16.30 -3.33 2.20
C HIS A 226 17.21 -4.56 2.39
N GLY A 227 16.91 -5.66 1.71
CA GLY A 227 17.59 -6.95 1.79
C GLY A 227 17.27 -7.82 0.57
N PRO A 228 16.59 -8.99 0.74
CA PRO A 228 16.41 -9.95 -0.36
C PRO A 228 15.56 -9.43 -1.53
N LEU A 229 14.80 -8.35 -1.35
CA LEU A 229 13.96 -7.74 -2.38
C LEU A 229 14.45 -6.34 -2.82
N THR A 230 15.75 -6.04 -2.73
CA THR A 230 16.30 -4.72 -3.09
C THR A 230 15.99 -4.36 -4.54
N ASP A 231 16.24 -5.26 -5.49
CA ASP A 231 15.98 -5.00 -6.92
C ASP A 231 14.49 -4.79 -7.21
N PHE A 232 13.63 -5.61 -6.59
CA PHE A 232 12.17 -5.43 -6.64
C PHE A 232 11.79 -4.05 -6.10
N GLY A 233 12.30 -3.68 -4.92
CA GLY A 233 12.05 -2.39 -4.29
C GLY A 233 12.47 -1.23 -5.20
N THR A 234 13.68 -1.30 -5.76
CA THR A 234 14.22 -0.29 -6.67
C THR A 234 13.32 -0.06 -7.88
N ALA A 235 12.88 -1.13 -8.55
CA ALA A 235 11.98 -1.04 -9.70
C ALA A 235 10.66 -0.37 -9.33
N TRP A 236 10.05 -0.76 -8.21
CA TRP A 236 8.79 -0.22 -7.76
C TRP A 236 8.88 1.25 -7.30
N PHE A 237 9.95 1.65 -6.59
CA PHE A 237 10.13 3.06 -6.20
C PHE A 237 10.27 3.95 -7.43
N ARG A 238 10.98 3.52 -8.49
CA ARG A 238 11.04 4.23 -9.78
C ARG A 238 9.66 4.34 -10.43
N LEU A 239 8.88 3.26 -10.37
CA LEU A 239 7.52 3.27 -10.91
C LEU A 239 6.58 4.20 -10.12
N PHE A 240 6.74 4.33 -8.79
CA PHE A 240 5.94 5.27 -8.01
C PHE A 240 6.18 6.72 -8.43
N GLY A 241 7.45 7.12 -8.61
CA GLY A 241 7.78 8.44 -9.14
C GLY A 241 7.17 8.69 -10.52
N LYS A 242 7.24 7.70 -11.41
CA LYS A 242 6.59 7.74 -12.72
C LYS A 242 5.07 7.84 -12.59
N GLY A 243 4.47 7.06 -11.71
CA GLY A 243 3.02 7.05 -11.47
C GLY A 243 2.46 8.38 -11.00
N LEU A 244 3.19 9.08 -10.12
CA LEU A 244 2.86 10.44 -9.70
C LEU A 244 2.93 11.41 -10.88
N LYS A 245 3.99 11.32 -11.69
CA LYS A 245 4.17 12.17 -12.86
C LYS A 245 3.08 11.98 -13.91
N GLU A 246 2.64 10.74 -14.11
CA GLU A 246 1.59 10.35 -15.07
C GLU A 246 0.17 10.46 -14.49
N GLY A 247 0.03 10.69 -13.17
CA GLY A 247 -1.25 10.92 -12.49
C GLY A 247 -2.08 9.67 -12.18
N TRP A 248 -1.57 8.45 -12.45
CA TRP A 248 -2.28 7.22 -12.08
C TRP A 248 -2.04 6.79 -10.63
N LEU A 249 -0.93 7.21 -10.02
CA LEU A 249 -0.68 7.04 -8.59
C LEU A 249 -0.99 8.35 -7.86
N LYS A 250 -1.76 8.28 -6.78
CA LYS A 250 -2.08 9.41 -5.89
C LYS A 250 -1.77 9.02 -4.48
N GLY A 251 -1.31 9.99 -3.68
CA GLY A 251 -1.11 9.79 -2.24
C GLY A 251 -2.41 9.44 -1.53
N HIS A 252 -2.28 8.89 -0.33
CA HIS A 252 -3.42 8.67 0.55
C HIS A 252 -3.86 10.02 1.15
N PRO A 253 -5.18 10.24 1.42
CA PRO A 253 -5.62 11.46 2.08
C PRO A 253 -4.85 11.72 3.39
N VAL A 254 -4.52 12.97 3.64
CA VAL A 254 -3.67 13.38 4.77
C VAL A 254 -4.42 14.22 5.78
N THR A 255 -4.04 14.08 7.04
CA THR A 255 -4.33 15.02 8.11
C THR A 255 -3.00 15.49 8.67
N VAL A 256 -2.69 16.78 8.49
CA VAL A 256 -1.50 17.38 9.09
C VAL A 256 -1.76 17.57 10.58
N VAL A 257 -0.92 16.96 11.42
CA VAL A 257 -0.94 17.19 12.86
C VAL A 257 0.00 18.35 13.14
N PRO A 258 -0.49 19.45 13.77
CA PRO A 258 0.31 20.65 13.96
C PRO A 258 1.45 20.46 14.96
N GLY A 259 2.44 21.36 14.93
CA GLY A 259 3.55 21.39 15.88
C GLY A 259 4.74 20.49 15.52
N GLY A 260 4.79 19.96 14.31
CA GLY A 260 5.91 19.15 13.82
C GLY A 260 6.17 17.94 14.69
N LEU A 261 7.41 17.75 15.17
CA LEU A 261 7.77 16.61 16.04
C LEU A 261 7.01 16.61 17.38
N SER A 262 6.61 17.79 17.89
CA SER A 262 5.82 17.87 19.13
C SER A 262 4.41 17.29 18.96
N GLY A 263 3.87 17.23 17.75
CA GLY A 263 2.57 16.66 17.43
C GLY A 263 2.56 15.13 17.32
N VAL A 264 3.72 14.46 17.33
CA VAL A 264 3.82 13.01 17.11
C VAL A 264 3.03 12.23 18.16
N GLN A 265 3.11 12.60 19.44
CA GLN A 265 2.36 11.94 20.51
C GLN A 265 0.85 12.03 20.31
N GLU A 266 0.35 13.19 19.84
CA GLU A 266 -1.07 13.36 19.53
C GLU A 266 -1.48 12.47 18.35
N GLY A 267 -0.69 12.43 17.28
CA GLY A 267 -0.95 11.57 16.11
C GLY A 267 -1.02 10.09 16.51
N LEU A 268 -0.10 9.62 17.34
CA LEU A 268 -0.10 8.24 17.87
C LEU A 268 -1.33 7.96 18.75
N ALA A 269 -1.71 8.89 19.62
CA ALA A 269 -2.90 8.77 20.45
C ALA A 269 -4.18 8.70 19.59
N ASN A 270 -4.27 9.50 18.54
CA ASN A 270 -5.39 9.48 17.61
C ASN A 270 -5.50 8.15 16.85
N LEU A 271 -4.35 7.56 16.42
CA LEU A 271 -4.34 6.21 15.85
C LEU A 271 -4.80 5.15 16.84
N LYS A 272 -4.26 5.15 18.06
CA LYS A 272 -4.63 4.20 19.13
C LYS A 272 -6.13 4.26 19.46
N ASN A 273 -6.73 5.45 19.40
CA ASN A 273 -8.14 5.68 19.69
C ASN A 273 -9.05 5.50 18.45
N GLY A 274 -8.55 4.95 17.36
CA GLY A 274 -9.33 4.65 16.15
C GLY A 274 -9.89 5.87 15.42
N LYS A 275 -9.30 7.06 15.60
CA LYS A 275 -9.76 8.31 14.96
C LYS A 275 -9.33 8.44 13.49
N ALA A 276 -8.42 7.60 13.01
CA ALA A 276 -8.01 7.61 11.61
C ALA A 276 -9.00 6.78 10.78
N SER A 277 -9.66 7.42 9.83
CA SER A 277 -10.48 6.76 8.81
C SER A 277 -10.19 7.37 7.46
N ALA A 278 -9.70 6.57 6.52
CA ALA A 278 -9.28 7.03 5.19
C ALA A 278 -8.35 8.25 5.24
N THR A 279 -7.46 8.31 6.22
CA THR A 279 -6.49 9.39 6.37
C THR A 279 -5.18 8.88 6.95
N LYS A 280 -4.07 9.56 6.63
CA LYS A 280 -2.76 9.35 7.21
C LYS A 280 -2.30 10.62 7.92
N TYR A 281 -1.90 10.47 9.19
CA TYR A 281 -1.30 11.59 9.92
C TYR A 281 0.10 11.87 9.40
N VAL A 282 0.37 13.12 9.08
CA VAL A 282 1.68 13.61 8.66
C VAL A 282 2.09 14.80 9.52
N PHE A 283 3.41 15.02 9.65
CA PHE A 283 3.99 16.06 10.49
C PHE A 283 4.92 16.91 9.61
N ARG A 284 4.73 18.24 9.66
CA ARG A 284 5.64 19.18 9.03
C ARG A 284 6.78 19.46 9.97
N ILE A 285 7.94 18.88 9.72
CA ILE A 285 9.07 18.96 10.64
C ILE A 285 9.50 20.42 10.90
N GLY A 286 9.40 21.29 9.88
CA GLY A 286 9.66 22.71 10.01
C GLY A 286 8.76 23.49 10.99
N GLU A 287 7.62 22.92 11.40
CA GLU A 287 6.76 23.50 12.46
C GLU A 287 7.24 23.17 13.88
N THR A 288 8.31 22.39 14.02
CA THR A 288 8.89 22.05 15.31
C THR A 288 9.63 23.25 15.90
N ASN A 289 9.35 23.58 17.17
CA ASN A 289 10.02 24.69 17.85
C ASN A 289 11.55 24.51 17.83
N GLY A 290 12.26 25.53 17.37
CA GLY A 290 13.73 25.55 17.29
C GLY A 290 14.31 24.96 16.00
N VAL A 291 13.51 24.34 15.14
CA VAL A 291 13.93 23.91 13.80
C VAL A 291 13.97 25.13 12.86
N LYS A 292 15.06 25.31 12.15
CA LYS A 292 15.25 26.32 11.10
C LYS A 292 15.52 25.59 9.79
N LEU A 293 14.47 25.34 9.02
CA LEU A 293 14.54 24.76 7.67
C LEU A 293 14.59 25.83 6.61
#